data_343cdae7c70c2ffe30eb4e9dd827d179
#
_entry.id   343cdae7c70c2ffe30eb4e9dd827d179
#
_cell.length_a   1.000
_cell.length_b   1.000
_cell.length_c   1.000
_cell.angle_alpha   90.00
_cell.angle_beta   90.00
_cell.angle_gamma   90.00
#
_symmetry.space_group_name_H-M   'P 1'
#
loop_
_entity.id
_entity.type
_entity.pdbx_description
1 polymer ?
#
loop_
_entity_poly.entity_id
_entity_poly.type
_entity_poly.pdbx_seq_one_letter_code
_entity_poly.pdbx_strand_id
1 'polypeptide(L)'
;VVRGGNDRWYCERLINEALSELDHHGTGPVHINIPIVENSAVYDCENLPQVRKINRISPDMPSEKWREYAERLSKYKKILVIAGQNNCFSEDDRACVEKFFEKYNCLISVEHMSNLKCKGCLMTYPLSECSMQGMFGELCPDLIISFGNNIASYKLKPMIKAHKEKFVHWQIDTAGRIRDFSDKLTDVFECTPQYFFNCFAENAPQDSKNDMTYYNMWNDDIKML
;
A
#
# COMPACT_ATOMS: atom_id res chain seq x y z
N VAL A 1 2.39 10.04 -25.61
CA VAL A 1 3.80 10.44 -25.51
C VAL A 1 4.14 10.56 -24.04
N VAL A 2 5.05 9.71 -23.54
CA VAL A 2 5.56 9.78 -22.17
C VAL A 2 6.41 11.05 -22.04
N ARG A 3 5.87 12.07 -21.35
CA ARG A 3 6.52 13.39 -21.22
C ARG A 3 7.15 13.65 -19.86
N GLY A 4 6.92 12.79 -18.87
CA GLY A 4 7.43 12.99 -17.51
C GLY A 4 7.26 11.77 -16.62
N GLY A 5 7.70 11.88 -15.36
CA GLY A 5 7.69 10.79 -14.41
C GLY A 5 6.29 10.19 -14.13
N ASN A 6 5.25 11.02 -14.15
CA ASN A 6 3.86 10.57 -13.94
C ASN A 6 3.35 9.74 -15.12
N ASP A 7 3.69 10.11 -16.37
CA ASP A 7 3.28 9.36 -17.57
C ASP A 7 4.00 8.00 -17.61
N ARG A 8 5.29 7.98 -17.25
CA ARG A 8 6.06 6.75 -17.17
C ARG A 8 5.44 5.79 -16.14
N TRP A 9 5.19 6.27 -14.94
CA TRP A 9 4.54 5.49 -13.91
C TRP A 9 3.19 4.93 -14.36
N TYR A 10 2.37 5.76 -15.02
CA TYR A 10 1.07 5.35 -15.55
C TYR A 10 1.19 4.22 -16.57
N CYS A 11 2.13 4.33 -17.52
CA CYS A 11 2.41 3.27 -18.48
C CYS A 11 2.91 1.98 -17.80
N GLU A 12 3.84 2.09 -16.86
CA GLU A 12 4.34 0.94 -16.11
C GLU A 12 3.21 0.23 -15.36
N ARG A 13 2.30 0.98 -14.73
CA ARG A 13 1.13 0.42 -14.04
C ARG A 13 0.22 -0.33 -15.00
N LEU A 14 -0.17 0.27 -16.13
CA LEU A 14 -1.05 -0.38 -17.11
C LEU A 14 -0.44 -1.66 -17.69
N ILE A 15 0.86 -1.65 -17.95
CA ILE A 15 1.58 -2.84 -18.44
C ILE A 15 1.59 -3.93 -17.36
N ASN A 16 1.87 -3.57 -16.10
CA ASN A 16 1.81 -4.55 -14.99
C ASN A 16 0.39 -5.11 -14.82
N GLU A 17 -0.64 -4.28 -14.87
CA GLU A 17 -2.05 -4.73 -14.82
C GLU A 17 -2.32 -5.74 -15.94
N ALA A 18 -1.99 -5.42 -17.18
CA ALA A 18 -2.24 -6.30 -18.32
C ALA A 18 -1.45 -7.62 -18.21
N LEU A 19 -0.14 -7.55 -17.94
CA LEU A 19 0.70 -8.74 -17.88
C LEU A 19 0.34 -9.66 -16.71
N SER A 20 -0.09 -9.10 -15.58
CA SER A 20 -0.51 -9.90 -14.43
C SER A 20 -1.86 -10.60 -14.61
N GLU A 21 -2.63 -10.26 -15.65
CA GLU A 21 -3.87 -10.96 -16.01
C GLU A 21 -3.63 -12.19 -16.92
N LEU A 22 -2.41 -12.40 -17.45
CA LEU A 22 -2.11 -13.53 -18.31
C LEU A 22 -2.34 -14.91 -17.66
N ASP A 23 -2.12 -14.99 -16.36
CA ASP A 23 -2.23 -16.22 -15.56
C ASP A 23 -3.12 -16.06 -14.32
N HIS A 24 -3.88 -14.96 -14.22
CA HIS A 24 -4.76 -14.69 -13.09
C HIS A 24 -6.05 -15.51 -13.17
N HIS A 25 -6.25 -16.44 -12.21
CA HIS A 25 -7.40 -17.36 -12.14
C HIS A 25 -7.62 -18.20 -13.41
N GLY A 26 -6.59 -18.36 -14.21
CA GLY A 26 -6.58 -19.09 -15.48
C GLY A 26 -5.67 -18.41 -16.48
N THR A 27 -5.40 -19.07 -17.58
CA THR A 27 -4.57 -18.51 -18.66
C THR A 27 -5.46 -17.86 -19.71
N GLY A 28 -5.12 -16.64 -20.13
CA GLY A 28 -5.87 -15.91 -21.16
C GLY A 28 -5.02 -14.85 -21.86
N PRO A 29 -5.40 -14.45 -23.08
CA PRO A 29 -4.71 -13.39 -23.79
C PRO A 29 -5.02 -12.02 -23.18
N VAL A 30 -4.03 -11.13 -23.20
CA VAL A 30 -4.21 -9.70 -22.89
C VAL A 30 -3.91 -8.86 -24.12
N HIS A 31 -4.56 -7.70 -24.22
CA HIS A 31 -4.36 -6.79 -25.33
C HIS A 31 -3.90 -5.43 -24.80
N ILE A 32 -2.73 -4.97 -25.25
CA ILE A 32 -2.19 -3.66 -24.91
C ILE A 32 -2.24 -2.78 -26.15
N ASN A 33 -3.00 -1.68 -26.07
CA ASN A 33 -3.12 -0.70 -27.16
C ASN A 33 -2.13 0.45 -26.92
N ILE A 34 -1.19 0.65 -27.85
CA ILE A 34 -0.18 1.70 -27.76
C ILE A 34 -0.48 2.72 -28.87
N PRO A 35 -1.07 3.90 -28.53
CA PRO A 35 -1.28 4.94 -29.52
C PRO A 35 0.05 5.58 -29.93
N ILE A 36 0.36 5.55 -31.21
CA ILE A 36 1.55 6.18 -31.80
C ILE A 36 1.10 7.42 -32.57
N VAL A 37 1.68 8.57 -32.26
CA VAL A 37 1.28 9.86 -32.86
C VAL A 37 2.01 10.13 -34.17
N GLU A 38 3.22 9.58 -34.34
CA GLU A 38 4.04 9.80 -35.54
C GLU A 38 4.79 8.53 -35.96
N ASN A 39 4.82 8.27 -37.28
CA ASN A 39 5.54 7.14 -37.86
C ASN A 39 7.06 7.41 -38.02
N SER A 40 7.52 8.62 -37.69
CA SER A 40 8.91 9.08 -37.86
C SER A 40 9.75 9.04 -36.59
N ALA A 41 9.28 8.37 -35.53
CA ALA A 41 10.04 8.25 -34.30
C ALA A 41 11.32 7.43 -34.53
N VAL A 42 12.47 8.03 -34.22
CA VAL A 42 13.75 7.35 -34.20
C VAL A 42 13.89 6.70 -32.81
N TYR A 43 14.04 5.38 -32.79
CA TYR A 43 14.29 4.62 -31.56
C TYR A 43 15.80 4.43 -31.42
N ASP A 44 16.41 5.21 -30.53
CA ASP A 44 17.85 5.26 -30.28
C ASP A 44 18.25 4.68 -28.90
N CYS A 45 17.34 3.90 -28.30
CA CYS A 45 17.54 3.34 -26.96
C CYS A 45 18.45 2.11 -27.02
N GLU A 46 19.72 2.26 -26.65
CA GLU A 46 20.66 1.15 -26.57
C GLU A 46 20.39 0.22 -25.38
N ASN A 47 19.87 0.77 -24.28
CA ASN A 47 19.55 0.02 -23.07
C ASN A 47 18.11 0.27 -22.63
N LEU A 48 17.38 -0.79 -22.35
CA LEU A 48 16.04 -0.66 -21.78
C LEU A 48 16.12 -0.16 -20.35
N PRO A 49 15.30 0.83 -19.96
CA PRO A 49 15.26 1.32 -18.59
C PRO A 49 14.75 0.22 -17.65
N GLN A 50 15.24 0.22 -16.42
CA GLN A 50 14.61 -0.60 -15.38
C GLN A 50 13.20 -0.11 -15.15
N VAL A 51 12.23 -1.05 -15.19
CA VAL A 51 10.82 -0.80 -14.93
C VAL A 51 10.44 -1.36 -13.57
N ARG A 52 9.49 -0.70 -12.92
CA ARG A 52 8.92 -1.19 -11.67
C ARG A 52 8.02 -2.40 -11.96
N LYS A 53 8.20 -3.45 -11.15
CA LYS A 53 7.32 -4.61 -11.16
C LYS A 53 6.34 -4.53 -10.01
N ILE A 54 5.06 -4.81 -10.28
CA ILE A 54 4.02 -5.01 -9.28
C ILE A 54 3.73 -6.51 -9.21
N ASN A 55 3.95 -7.11 -8.04
CA ASN A 55 3.70 -8.53 -7.84
C ASN A 55 2.28 -8.75 -7.30
N ARG A 56 1.56 -9.70 -7.86
CA ARG A 56 0.32 -10.22 -7.29
C ARG A 56 0.68 -11.45 -6.44
N ILE A 57 0.24 -11.47 -5.20
CA ILE A 57 0.58 -12.48 -4.19
C ILE A 57 -0.67 -13.26 -3.87
N SER A 58 -0.71 -14.53 -4.29
CA SER A 58 -1.82 -15.43 -3.96
C SER A 58 -1.80 -15.81 -2.48
N PRO A 59 -2.97 -15.97 -1.83
CA PRO A 59 -3.07 -16.50 -0.47
C PRO A 59 -2.53 -17.94 -0.35
N ASP A 60 -2.56 -18.70 -1.46
CA ASP A 60 -2.10 -20.08 -1.52
C ASP A 60 -0.58 -20.24 -1.64
N MET A 61 0.17 -19.14 -1.50
CA MET A 61 1.62 -19.22 -1.51
C MET A 61 2.15 -20.04 -0.32
N PRO A 62 3.30 -20.74 -0.47
CA PRO A 62 3.90 -21.54 0.60
C PRO A 62 4.14 -20.73 1.88
N SER A 63 4.05 -21.39 3.04
CA SER A 63 4.22 -20.76 4.36
C SER A 63 5.59 -20.09 4.53
N GLU A 64 6.63 -20.60 3.85
CA GLU A 64 7.96 -20.02 3.82
C GLU A 64 7.93 -18.60 3.23
N LYS A 65 7.11 -18.38 2.20
CA LYS A 65 6.94 -17.06 1.60
C LYS A 65 6.27 -16.06 2.54
N TRP A 66 5.29 -16.50 3.34
CA TRP A 66 4.69 -15.66 4.36
C TRP A 66 5.73 -15.23 5.40
N ARG A 67 6.64 -16.14 5.81
CA ARG A 67 7.75 -15.79 6.72
C ARG A 67 8.71 -14.79 6.10
N GLU A 68 9.11 -14.99 4.83
CA GLU A 68 9.96 -14.02 4.11
C GLU A 68 9.34 -12.62 4.09
N TYR A 69 8.02 -12.53 3.82
CA TYR A 69 7.29 -11.26 3.85
C TYR A 69 7.19 -10.67 5.28
N ALA A 70 6.97 -11.50 6.29
CA ALA A 70 6.94 -11.06 7.69
C ALA A 70 8.32 -10.55 8.16
N GLU A 71 9.41 -11.21 7.76
CA GLU A 71 10.78 -10.73 7.99
C GLU A 71 11.05 -9.41 7.24
N ARG A 72 10.54 -9.27 6.02
CA ARG A 72 10.62 -8.03 5.27
C ARG A 72 9.84 -6.91 5.97
N LEU A 73 8.62 -7.21 6.46
CA LEU A 73 7.79 -6.27 7.19
C LEU A 73 8.48 -5.76 8.46
N SER A 74 9.12 -6.64 9.23
CA SER A 74 9.80 -6.28 10.49
C SER A 74 10.97 -5.29 10.34
N LYS A 75 11.49 -5.13 9.11
CA LYS A 75 12.58 -4.17 8.83
C LYS A 75 12.09 -2.72 8.74
N TYR A 76 10.78 -2.51 8.51
CA TYR A 76 10.21 -1.17 8.44
C TYR A 76 9.90 -0.64 9.84
N LYS A 77 10.25 0.62 10.10
CA LYS A 77 10.07 1.27 11.40
C LYS A 77 8.83 2.14 11.46
N LYS A 78 8.46 2.75 10.34
CA LYS A 78 7.30 3.62 10.20
C LYS A 78 6.27 2.96 9.29
N ILE A 79 5.43 2.10 9.86
CA ILE A 79 4.41 1.36 9.12
C ILE A 79 3.08 2.11 9.22
N LEU A 80 2.55 2.55 8.08
CA LEU A 80 1.25 3.18 7.95
C LEU A 80 0.27 2.22 7.28
N VAL A 81 -0.70 1.73 8.03
CA VAL A 81 -1.83 0.97 7.50
C VAL A 81 -2.96 1.93 7.19
N ILE A 82 -3.47 1.96 5.97
CA ILE A 82 -4.57 2.83 5.54
C ILE A 82 -5.80 1.98 5.28
N ALA A 83 -6.81 2.13 6.13
CA ALA A 83 -8.11 1.53 5.94
C ALA A 83 -9.01 2.50 5.16
N GLY A 84 -9.20 2.23 3.87
CA GLY A 84 -10.15 2.96 3.04
C GLY A 84 -11.61 2.56 3.32
N GLN A 85 -12.51 2.90 2.42
CA GLN A 85 -13.92 2.55 2.51
C GLN A 85 -14.13 1.04 2.56
N ASN A 86 -14.81 0.56 3.59
CA ASN A 86 -15.11 -0.85 3.82
C ASN A 86 -16.55 -1.05 4.32
N ASN A 87 -16.97 -2.32 4.28
CA ASN A 87 -18.12 -2.78 5.03
C ASN A 87 -17.80 -2.83 6.54
N CYS A 88 -18.79 -3.11 7.38
CA CYS A 88 -18.55 -3.31 8.81
C CYS A 88 -17.63 -4.52 9.04
N PHE A 89 -16.69 -4.34 9.95
CA PHE A 89 -15.82 -5.42 10.42
C PHE A 89 -16.49 -6.20 11.53
N SER A 90 -16.39 -7.53 11.47
CA SER A 90 -16.77 -8.41 12.58
C SER A 90 -15.83 -8.23 13.78
N GLU A 91 -16.16 -8.84 14.91
CA GLU A 91 -15.25 -8.86 16.07
C GLU A 91 -13.95 -9.62 15.75
N ASP A 92 -14.05 -10.72 15.01
CA ASP A 92 -12.88 -11.51 14.60
C ASP A 92 -11.96 -10.71 13.67
N ASP A 93 -12.53 -9.96 12.71
CA ASP A 93 -11.74 -9.09 11.83
C ASP A 93 -10.98 -8.03 12.63
N ARG A 94 -11.64 -7.40 13.61
CA ARG A 94 -11.01 -6.41 14.49
C ARG A 94 -9.90 -7.04 15.34
N ALA A 95 -10.15 -8.24 15.89
CA ALA A 95 -9.16 -8.96 16.68
C ALA A 95 -7.88 -9.29 15.86
N CYS A 96 -8.03 -9.61 14.56
CA CYS A 96 -6.89 -9.85 13.67
C CYS A 96 -6.05 -8.57 13.46
N VAL A 97 -6.71 -7.44 13.24
CA VAL A 97 -6.04 -6.14 13.11
C VAL A 97 -5.34 -5.74 14.40
N GLU A 98 -5.95 -5.97 15.56
CA GLU A 98 -5.35 -5.70 16.87
C GLU A 98 -4.12 -6.58 17.14
N LYS A 99 -4.18 -7.88 16.82
CA LYS A 99 -3.02 -8.77 16.91
C LYS A 99 -1.85 -8.27 16.05
N PHE A 100 -2.14 -7.86 14.82
CA PHE A 100 -1.14 -7.28 13.94
C PHE A 100 -0.53 -5.99 14.53
N PHE A 101 -1.37 -5.09 15.05
CA PHE A 101 -0.92 -3.89 15.73
C PHE A 101 0.00 -4.22 16.90
N GLU A 102 -0.35 -5.20 17.75
CA GLU A 102 0.45 -5.60 18.91
C GLU A 102 1.79 -6.23 18.53
N LYS A 103 1.88 -6.84 17.35
CA LYS A 103 3.14 -7.42 16.84
C LYS A 103 4.08 -6.40 16.22
N TYR A 104 3.55 -5.35 15.58
CA TYR A 104 4.36 -4.45 14.77
C TYR A 104 4.36 -3.00 15.27
N ASN A 105 3.49 -2.62 16.21
CA ASN A 105 3.32 -1.23 16.67
C ASN A 105 3.21 -0.23 15.49
N CYS A 106 2.36 -0.56 14.52
CA CYS A 106 2.09 0.27 13.35
C CYS A 106 1.08 1.38 13.66
N LEU A 107 0.93 2.34 12.75
CA LEU A 107 -0.20 3.27 12.77
C LEU A 107 -1.30 2.75 11.85
N ILE A 108 -2.53 2.65 12.35
CA ILE A 108 -3.71 2.29 11.56
C ILE A 108 -4.55 3.54 11.34
N SER A 109 -4.44 4.11 10.15
CA SER A 109 -5.19 5.29 9.70
C SER A 109 -6.59 4.87 9.30
N VAL A 110 -7.60 5.44 9.93
CA VAL A 110 -9.01 5.21 9.62
C VAL A 110 -9.70 6.52 9.23
N GLU A 111 -10.74 6.39 8.43
CA GLU A 111 -11.66 7.44 8.02
C GLU A 111 -13.09 7.07 8.42
N HIS A 112 -14.04 8.00 8.27
CA HIS A 112 -15.46 7.76 8.59
C HIS A 112 -16.04 6.55 7.84
N MET A 113 -15.61 6.34 6.59
CA MET A 113 -16.09 5.26 5.75
C MET A 113 -15.31 3.95 5.91
N SER A 114 -14.28 3.93 6.75
CA SER A 114 -13.48 2.71 6.99
C SER A 114 -14.25 1.66 7.78
N ASN A 115 -15.23 2.07 8.58
CA ASN A 115 -16.03 1.20 9.45
C ASN A 115 -15.18 0.30 10.37
N LEU A 116 -13.94 0.68 10.62
CA LEU A 116 -12.99 -0.01 11.48
C LEU A 116 -12.74 0.80 12.75
N LYS A 117 -12.96 0.17 13.89
CA LYS A 117 -12.67 0.75 15.21
C LYS A 117 -12.06 -0.33 16.09
N CYS A 118 -10.76 -0.23 16.35
CA CYS A 118 -10.00 -1.15 17.18
C CYS A 118 -8.76 -0.47 17.76
N LYS A 119 -8.03 -1.17 18.62
CA LYS A 119 -6.76 -0.69 19.17
C LYS A 119 -5.75 -0.37 18.06
N GLY A 120 -5.05 0.73 18.18
CA GLY A 120 -4.08 1.19 17.16
C GLY A 120 -4.68 2.05 16.05
N CYS A 121 -6.03 2.15 15.96
CA CYS A 121 -6.69 3.05 15.02
C CYS A 121 -6.57 4.51 15.45
N LEU A 122 -6.16 5.36 14.51
CA LEU A 122 -6.23 6.82 14.63
C LEU A 122 -6.96 7.41 13.43
N MET A 123 -7.81 8.38 13.69
CA MET A 123 -8.42 9.18 12.64
C MET A 123 -7.42 10.25 12.19
N THR A 124 -6.66 9.96 11.14
CA THR A 124 -5.59 10.84 10.66
C THR A 124 -6.10 11.97 9.76
N TYR A 125 -7.38 11.91 9.36
CA TYR A 125 -8.02 12.89 8.48
C TYR A 125 -7.85 14.35 8.95
N PRO A 126 -8.09 14.74 10.22
CA PRO A 126 -7.94 16.13 10.64
C PRO A 126 -6.51 16.63 10.41
N LEU A 127 -5.50 15.85 10.78
CA LEU A 127 -4.11 16.25 10.61
C LEU A 127 -3.74 16.38 9.13
N SER A 128 -4.15 15.45 8.27
CA SER A 128 -3.85 15.51 6.85
C SER A 128 -4.52 16.70 6.15
N GLU A 129 -5.72 17.10 6.57
CA GLU A 129 -6.43 18.25 5.99
C GLU A 129 -5.93 19.61 6.50
N CYS A 130 -5.45 19.68 7.75
CA CYS A 130 -4.94 20.90 8.37
C CYS A 130 -3.44 21.12 8.13
N SER A 131 -2.67 20.06 7.84
CA SER A 131 -1.22 20.15 7.71
C SER A 131 -0.76 20.92 6.48
N MET A 132 0.26 21.74 6.68
CA MET A 132 1.04 22.31 5.57
C MET A 132 1.96 21.23 4.98
N GLN A 133 2.27 21.32 3.68
CA GLN A 133 3.07 20.33 2.95
C GLN A 133 4.42 19.97 3.61
N GLY A 134 5.00 20.86 4.42
CA GLY A 134 6.27 20.62 5.12
C GLY A 134 6.20 19.68 6.33
N MET A 135 5.05 19.61 7.00
CA MET A 135 4.92 18.81 8.24
C MET A 135 4.92 17.29 7.99
N PHE A 136 4.53 16.85 6.80
CA PHE A 136 4.47 15.42 6.49
C PHE A 136 5.86 14.75 6.38
N GLY A 137 6.93 15.51 6.24
CA GLY A 137 8.28 14.97 6.05
C GLY A 137 8.75 14.03 7.16
N GLU A 138 8.47 14.37 8.42
CA GLU A 138 8.80 13.54 9.58
C GLU A 138 7.81 12.39 9.78
N LEU A 139 6.54 12.60 9.40
CA LEU A 139 5.45 11.64 9.46
C LEU A 139 5.44 10.66 8.26
N CYS A 140 6.37 10.82 7.30
CA CYS A 140 6.45 9.96 6.13
C CYS A 140 6.74 8.51 6.54
N PRO A 141 5.92 7.52 6.12
CA PRO A 141 6.16 6.13 6.44
C PRO A 141 7.31 5.52 5.64
N ASP A 142 7.85 4.39 6.09
CA ASP A 142 8.75 3.53 5.33
C ASP A 142 7.95 2.52 4.49
N LEU A 143 6.81 2.10 5.02
CA LEU A 143 5.87 1.18 4.38
C LEU A 143 4.44 1.68 4.53
N ILE A 144 3.70 1.69 3.42
CA ILE A 144 2.25 1.81 3.41
C ILE A 144 1.63 0.44 3.14
N ILE A 145 0.64 0.06 3.94
CA ILE A 145 -0.24 -1.07 3.67
C ILE A 145 -1.65 -0.51 3.51
N SER A 146 -2.26 -0.67 2.34
CA SER A 146 -3.61 -0.16 2.10
C SER A 146 -4.61 -1.28 1.84
N PHE A 147 -5.83 -1.09 2.31
CA PHE A 147 -6.95 -1.99 2.03
C PHE A 147 -8.29 -1.24 2.00
N GLY A 148 -9.31 -1.90 1.49
CA GLY A 148 -10.61 -1.29 1.24
C GLY A 148 -10.67 -0.55 -0.10
N ASN A 149 -11.77 0.18 -0.32
CA ASN A 149 -12.01 0.83 -1.60
C ASN A 149 -11.40 2.24 -1.64
N ASN A 150 -12.23 3.27 -1.61
CA ASN A 150 -11.78 4.64 -1.73
C ASN A 150 -11.16 5.15 -0.42
N ILE A 151 -10.09 5.92 -0.53
CA ILE A 151 -9.51 6.73 0.55
C ILE A 151 -10.08 8.13 0.35
N ALA A 152 -10.87 8.62 1.30
CA ALA A 152 -11.62 9.87 1.18
C ALA A 152 -10.76 11.11 1.42
N SER A 153 -9.70 11.02 2.23
CA SER A 153 -8.84 12.17 2.51
C SER A 153 -8.28 12.78 1.23
N TYR A 154 -8.67 14.01 0.96
CA TYR A 154 -8.28 14.75 -0.24
C TYR A 154 -6.80 15.09 -0.27
N LYS A 155 -6.22 15.45 0.89
CA LYS A 155 -4.82 15.87 0.99
C LYS A 155 -3.84 14.73 1.26
N LEU A 156 -4.27 13.64 1.88
CA LEU A 156 -3.38 12.52 2.23
C LEU A 156 -2.69 11.92 0.99
N LYS A 157 -3.43 11.70 -0.09
CA LYS A 157 -2.85 11.15 -1.34
C LYS A 157 -1.79 12.05 -1.97
N PRO A 158 -2.01 13.36 -2.17
CA PRO A 158 -0.97 14.27 -2.65
C PRO A 158 0.23 14.35 -1.72
N MET A 159 0.02 14.35 -0.40
CA MET A 159 1.10 14.36 0.58
C MET A 159 1.97 13.11 0.47
N ILE A 160 1.36 11.93 0.36
CA ILE A 160 2.05 10.67 0.12
C ILE A 160 2.84 10.74 -1.19
N LYS A 161 2.23 11.19 -2.28
CA LYS A 161 2.89 11.30 -3.59
C LYS A 161 4.08 12.26 -3.60
N ALA A 162 4.03 13.34 -2.83
CA ALA A 162 5.13 14.29 -2.71
C ALA A 162 6.42 13.66 -2.13
N HIS A 163 6.28 12.56 -1.37
CA HIS A 163 7.39 11.84 -0.71
C HIS A 163 7.62 10.42 -1.26
N LYS A 164 7.17 10.17 -2.48
CA LYS A 164 7.14 8.84 -3.11
C LYS A 164 8.47 8.07 -3.18
N GLU A 165 9.60 8.71 -3.00
CA GLU A 165 10.91 8.07 -3.04
C GLU A 165 11.32 7.42 -1.72
N LYS A 166 10.60 7.72 -0.63
CA LYS A 166 10.98 7.33 0.73
C LYS A 166 10.30 6.07 1.25
N PHE A 167 9.29 5.52 0.55
CA PHE A 167 8.50 4.40 1.07
C PHE A 167 8.16 3.36 0.01
N VAL A 168 7.71 2.19 0.49
CA VAL A 168 7.16 1.09 -0.31
C VAL A 168 5.65 1.00 -0.06
N HIS A 169 4.87 0.54 -1.03
CA HIS A 169 3.44 0.37 -0.87
C HIS A 169 3.03 -1.08 -1.14
N TRP A 170 2.32 -1.68 -0.19
CA TRP A 170 1.64 -2.95 -0.30
C TRP A 170 0.13 -2.71 -0.26
N GLN A 171 -0.60 -3.45 -1.06
CA GLN A 171 -2.06 -3.37 -1.11
C GLN A 171 -2.67 -4.72 -0.81
N ILE A 172 -3.79 -4.73 -0.09
CA ILE A 172 -4.63 -5.89 0.13
C ILE A 172 -5.91 -5.67 -0.68
N ASP A 173 -6.20 -6.57 -1.62
CA ASP A 173 -7.43 -6.56 -2.43
C ASP A 173 -7.87 -7.99 -2.70
N THR A 174 -9.09 -8.34 -2.33
CA THR A 174 -9.64 -9.70 -2.46
C THR A 174 -9.74 -10.23 -3.89
N ALA A 175 -9.71 -9.33 -4.87
CA ALA A 175 -9.75 -9.67 -6.31
C ALA A 175 -8.41 -9.38 -6.99
N GLY A 176 -7.34 -9.11 -6.24
CA GLY A 176 -6.01 -8.83 -6.78
C GLY A 176 -5.91 -7.59 -7.67
N ARG A 177 -6.87 -6.65 -7.61
CA ARG A 177 -6.88 -5.45 -8.46
C ARG A 177 -5.77 -4.49 -8.06
N ILE A 178 -5.08 -3.95 -9.05
CA ILE A 178 -4.00 -2.99 -8.85
C ILE A 178 -4.57 -1.58 -8.71
N ARG A 179 -4.48 -0.97 -7.51
CA ARG A 179 -4.93 0.39 -7.20
C ARG A 179 -3.80 1.22 -6.63
N ASP A 180 -2.86 1.59 -7.47
CA ASP A 180 -1.68 2.35 -7.04
C ASP A 180 -1.97 3.85 -6.93
N PHE A 181 -2.48 4.28 -5.78
CA PHE A 181 -2.69 5.71 -5.49
C PHE A 181 -1.40 6.44 -5.12
N SER A 182 -0.34 5.72 -4.77
CA SER A 182 0.90 6.26 -4.22
C SER A 182 2.02 6.41 -5.25
N ASP A 183 1.87 5.84 -6.42
CA ASP A 183 2.90 5.69 -7.45
C ASP A 183 4.10 4.80 -6.98
N LYS A 184 3.89 3.96 -5.94
CA LYS A 184 4.94 3.12 -5.32
C LYS A 184 4.48 1.70 -4.98
N LEU A 185 3.34 1.29 -5.49
CA LEU A 185 2.85 -0.07 -5.28
C LEU A 185 3.86 -1.10 -5.82
N THR A 186 4.21 -2.06 -4.98
CA THR A 186 5.12 -3.15 -5.33
C THR A 186 4.46 -4.52 -5.20
N ASP A 187 3.56 -4.68 -4.23
CA ASP A 187 2.96 -5.98 -3.93
C ASP A 187 1.46 -5.83 -3.68
N VAL A 188 0.64 -6.66 -4.32
CA VAL A 188 -0.81 -6.77 -4.12
C VAL A 188 -1.09 -8.15 -3.54
N PHE A 189 -1.53 -8.19 -2.30
CA PHE A 189 -1.94 -9.42 -1.62
C PHE A 189 -3.40 -9.70 -1.96
N GLU A 190 -3.64 -10.76 -2.73
CA GLU A 190 -4.96 -11.17 -3.15
C GLU A 190 -5.65 -12.02 -2.09
N CYS A 191 -6.04 -11.36 -1.01
CA CYS A 191 -6.70 -12.02 0.12
C CYS A 191 -7.62 -11.05 0.86
N THR A 192 -8.36 -11.56 1.83
CA THR A 192 -9.11 -10.70 2.75
C THR A 192 -8.15 -9.98 3.72
N PRO A 193 -8.52 -8.79 4.23
CA PRO A 193 -7.74 -8.13 5.29
C PRO A 193 -7.54 -9.03 6.51
N GLN A 194 -8.56 -9.78 6.94
CA GLN A 194 -8.47 -10.72 8.03
C GLN A 194 -7.37 -11.76 7.81
N TYR A 195 -7.36 -12.39 6.63
CA TYR A 195 -6.34 -13.39 6.29
C TYR A 195 -4.94 -12.79 6.32
N PHE A 196 -4.75 -11.63 5.69
CA PHE A 196 -3.48 -10.91 5.67
C PHE A 196 -2.96 -10.64 7.09
N PHE A 197 -3.77 -9.97 7.92
CA PHE A 197 -3.36 -9.59 9.26
C PHE A 197 -3.06 -10.79 10.16
N ASN A 198 -3.83 -11.87 10.04
CA ASN A 198 -3.56 -13.12 10.76
C ASN A 198 -2.23 -13.74 10.31
N CYS A 199 -2.01 -13.93 9.01
CA CYS A 199 -0.78 -14.52 8.50
C CYS A 199 0.47 -13.75 8.96
N PHE A 200 0.43 -12.42 8.89
CA PHE A 200 1.56 -11.62 9.35
C PHE A 200 1.74 -11.67 10.87
N ALA A 201 0.67 -11.67 11.64
CA ALA A 201 0.76 -11.77 13.11
C ALA A 201 1.29 -13.15 13.57
N GLU A 202 0.91 -14.23 12.89
CA GLU A 202 1.36 -15.59 13.19
C GLU A 202 2.83 -15.85 12.77
N ASN A 203 3.27 -15.23 11.68
CA ASN A 203 4.64 -15.37 11.17
C ASN A 203 5.57 -14.24 11.62
N ALA A 204 5.14 -13.37 12.54
CA ALA A 204 5.94 -12.26 13.04
C ALA A 204 7.22 -12.74 13.72
N PRO A 205 8.42 -12.27 13.33
CA PRO A 205 9.65 -12.54 14.07
C PRO A 205 9.55 -12.08 15.52
N GLN A 206 10.36 -12.67 16.41
CA GLN A 206 10.34 -12.32 17.85
C GLN A 206 10.61 -10.82 18.08
N ASP A 207 11.51 -10.24 17.30
CA ASP A 207 11.92 -8.83 17.39
C ASP A 207 11.20 -7.92 16.38
N SER A 208 10.00 -8.32 15.92
CA SER A 208 9.24 -7.55 14.93
C SER A 208 8.63 -6.27 15.47
N LYS A 209 8.51 -6.16 16.79
CA LYS A 209 7.80 -5.08 17.45
C LYS A 209 8.60 -3.78 17.41
N ASN A 210 8.11 -2.79 16.70
CA ASN A 210 8.65 -1.43 16.72
C ASN A 210 8.38 -0.76 18.08
N ASP A 211 9.09 0.31 18.38
CA ASP A 211 8.67 1.22 19.44
C ASP A 211 7.39 1.98 19.03
N MET A 212 6.80 2.71 19.96
CA MET A 212 5.58 3.48 19.70
C MET A 212 5.84 4.90 19.15
N THR A 213 7.09 5.23 18.82
CA THR A 213 7.49 6.59 18.44
C THR A 213 6.68 7.08 17.24
N TYR A 214 6.57 6.29 16.18
CA TYR A 214 5.83 6.67 14.99
C TYR A 214 4.33 6.88 15.25
N TYR A 215 3.72 5.97 16.02
CA TYR A 215 2.32 6.10 16.43
C TYR A 215 2.10 7.36 17.30
N ASN A 216 2.98 7.58 18.26
CA ASN A 216 2.88 8.71 19.19
C ASN A 216 3.03 10.06 18.47
N MET A 217 3.95 10.17 17.52
CA MET A 217 4.09 11.38 16.69
C MET A 217 2.76 11.79 16.06
N TRP A 218 2.08 10.85 15.39
CA TRP A 218 0.77 11.12 14.79
C TRP A 218 -0.31 11.45 15.83
N ASN A 219 -0.35 10.70 16.92
CA ASN A 219 -1.36 10.88 17.97
C ASN A 219 -1.20 12.23 18.71
N ASP A 220 0.03 12.66 18.94
CA ASP A 220 0.31 13.91 19.63
C ASP A 220 0.01 15.12 18.71
N ASP A 221 0.38 15.04 17.44
CA ASP A 221 0.04 16.07 16.46
C ASP A 221 -1.49 16.20 16.24
N ILE A 222 -2.22 15.07 16.26
CA ILE A 222 -3.69 15.09 16.17
C ILE A 222 -4.32 15.76 17.42
N LYS A 223 -3.75 15.55 18.61
CA LYS A 223 -4.26 16.16 19.84
C LYS A 223 -4.01 17.65 19.96
N MET A 224 -3.05 18.17 19.17
CA MET A 224 -2.76 19.61 19.13
C MET A 224 -3.69 20.40 18.20
N LEU A 225 -4.53 19.72 17.41
CA LEU A 225 -5.55 20.30 16.54
C LEU A 225 -6.85 20.54 17.28
#